data_ea8d4d60bee54ebd4dc99ffd8ddc1f6f
#
_entry.id   ea8d4d60bee54ebd4dc99ffd8ddc1f6f
#
_cell.length_a   1.000
_cell.length_b   1.000
_cell.length_c   1.000
_cell.angle_alpha   90.00
_cell.angle_beta   90.00
_cell.angle_gamma   90.00
#
_symmetry.space_group_name_H-M   'P 1'
#
loop_
_entity.id
_entity.type
_entity.pdbx_description
1 polymer ?
#
loop_
_entity_poly.entity_id
_entity_poly.type
_entity_poly.pdbx_seq_one_letter_code
_entity_poly.pdbx_strand_id
1 'polypeptide(L)'
;ETGSNWSRYLPLRASPLKEEIVSLLNEINTYLIHFFRGQLLVSLIDGAVVGISLFLFLRLDFSFLIGLMVGILCLIPYLGMALCLIPAILIAIAQYGDVMHPVWVLVIFALAHNLDGIFISPKVIGESVGLHPMTVIISVFAWTIILGGLLGALLAVPLTATIKVVLRRYFWDRPVPQPVQQTLKIEESIEKKTVAVELPL
;
A
#
# COMPACT_ATOMS: atom_id res chain seq x y z
N GLU A 1 12.50 12.69 -12.54
CA GLU A 1 11.63 13.43 -13.50
C GLU A 1 11.03 12.50 -14.54
N THR A 2 10.06 11.67 -14.15
CA THR A 2 9.23 10.90 -15.07
C THR A 2 7.77 11.29 -14.83
N GLY A 3 7.47 12.58 -15.01
CA GLY A 3 6.11 13.05 -15.16
C GLY A 3 5.58 12.52 -16.49
N SER A 4 4.78 11.47 -16.46
CA SER A 4 4.01 11.03 -17.61
C SER A 4 3.09 12.18 -18.00
N ASN A 5 3.43 12.87 -19.11
CA ASN A 5 2.67 14.02 -19.63
C ASN A 5 1.35 13.54 -20.27
N TRP A 6 0.41 13.11 -19.47
CA TRP A 6 -0.95 12.74 -19.91
C TRP A 6 -1.67 13.87 -20.66
N SER A 7 -1.22 15.13 -20.46
CA SER A 7 -1.75 16.30 -21.19
C SER A 7 -1.62 16.20 -22.72
N ARG A 8 -0.68 15.38 -23.24
CA ARG A 8 -0.47 15.17 -24.68
C ARG A 8 -1.47 14.20 -25.31
N TYR A 9 -2.04 13.30 -24.52
CA TYR A 9 -2.89 12.21 -25.02
C TYR A 9 -4.40 12.52 -24.93
N LEU A 10 -4.78 13.56 -24.19
CA LEU A 10 -6.19 13.94 -24.05
C LEU A 10 -6.54 15.04 -25.05
N PRO A 11 -7.42 14.73 -26.06
CA PRO A 11 -7.82 15.69 -27.09
C PRO A 11 -8.82 16.75 -26.61
N LEU A 12 -9.00 16.88 -25.29
CA LEU A 12 -9.94 17.83 -24.71
C LEU A 12 -9.39 19.26 -24.81
N ARG A 13 -10.21 20.17 -25.32
CA ARG A 13 -9.95 21.63 -25.33
C ARG A 13 -9.63 22.09 -23.90
N ALA A 14 -8.76 23.09 -23.73
CA ALA A 14 -8.37 23.62 -22.42
C ALA A 14 -9.62 24.01 -21.60
N SER A 15 -10.07 23.09 -20.75
CA SER A 15 -11.21 23.25 -19.85
C SER A 15 -10.76 22.86 -18.44
N PRO A 16 -11.34 23.41 -17.37
CA PRO A 16 -11.01 23.05 -16.01
C PRO A 16 -11.11 21.54 -15.75
N LEU A 17 -12.00 20.84 -16.47
CA LEU A 17 -12.15 19.39 -16.44
C LEU A 17 -10.89 18.64 -16.91
N LYS A 18 -10.18 19.17 -17.91
CA LYS A 18 -8.95 18.54 -18.42
C LYS A 18 -7.85 18.56 -17.35
N GLU A 19 -7.65 19.70 -16.70
CA GLU A 19 -6.64 19.84 -15.64
C GLU A 19 -6.97 18.93 -14.45
N GLU A 20 -8.23 18.82 -14.11
CA GLU A 20 -8.71 17.95 -13.04
C GLU A 20 -8.48 16.47 -13.35
N ILE A 21 -8.81 16.00 -14.55
CA ILE A 21 -8.57 14.62 -14.98
C ILE A 21 -7.07 14.31 -15.04
N VAL A 22 -6.27 15.22 -15.59
CA VAL A 22 -4.80 15.04 -15.65
C VAL A 22 -4.19 14.96 -14.25
N SER A 23 -4.65 15.80 -13.31
CA SER A 23 -4.16 15.77 -11.93
C SER A 23 -4.53 14.46 -11.24
N LEU A 24 -5.75 13.95 -11.44
CA LEU A 24 -6.19 12.64 -10.95
C LEU A 24 -5.33 11.49 -11.50
N LEU A 25 -5.11 11.47 -12.82
CA LEU A 25 -4.31 10.43 -13.45
C LEU A 25 -2.86 10.46 -12.96
N ASN A 26 -2.28 11.63 -12.75
CA ASN A 26 -0.94 11.77 -12.20
C ASN A 26 -0.87 11.29 -10.74
N GLU A 27 -1.88 11.62 -9.93
CA GLU A 27 -1.99 11.16 -8.55
C GLU A 27 -2.08 9.63 -8.49
N ILE A 28 -2.97 9.03 -9.27
CA ILE A 28 -3.12 7.57 -9.37
C ILE A 28 -1.83 6.91 -9.83
N ASN A 29 -1.20 7.42 -10.89
CA ASN A 29 0.06 6.88 -11.41
C ASN A 29 1.18 6.93 -10.36
N THR A 30 1.27 8.02 -9.61
CA THR A 30 2.23 8.17 -8.52
C THR A 30 2.00 7.13 -7.42
N TYR A 31 0.75 6.94 -6.99
CA TYR A 31 0.39 5.90 -6.02
C TYR A 31 0.73 4.48 -6.50
N LEU A 32 0.44 4.18 -7.77
CA LEU A 32 0.75 2.87 -8.36
C LEU A 32 2.26 2.58 -8.34
N ILE A 33 3.07 3.53 -8.79
CA ILE A 33 4.52 3.39 -8.84
C ILE A 33 5.10 3.20 -7.43
N HIS A 34 4.69 4.02 -6.48
CA HIS A 34 5.15 3.92 -5.09
C HIS A 34 4.74 2.59 -4.47
N PHE A 35 3.49 2.17 -4.67
CA PHE A 35 3.01 0.90 -4.15
C PHE A 35 3.80 -0.28 -4.72
N PHE A 36 3.92 -0.39 -6.05
CA PHE A 36 4.62 -1.53 -6.66
C PHE A 36 6.10 -1.59 -6.29
N ARG A 37 6.79 -0.45 -6.25
CA ARG A 37 8.19 -0.40 -5.80
C ARG A 37 8.32 -0.80 -4.33
N GLY A 38 7.46 -0.29 -3.48
CA GLY A 38 7.44 -0.63 -2.06
C GLY A 38 7.13 -2.10 -1.84
N GLN A 39 6.09 -2.63 -2.48
CA GLN A 39 5.67 -4.01 -2.33
C GLN A 39 6.73 -5.02 -2.83
N LEU A 40 7.40 -4.71 -3.95
CA LEU A 40 8.54 -5.51 -4.43
C LEU A 40 9.67 -5.57 -3.39
N LEU A 41 10.00 -4.43 -2.80
CA LEU A 41 11.07 -4.37 -1.80
C LEU A 41 10.67 -5.12 -0.53
N VAL A 42 9.45 -4.91 -0.04
CA VAL A 42 8.92 -5.62 1.14
C VAL A 42 8.92 -7.13 0.90
N SER A 43 8.39 -7.60 -0.20
CA SER A 43 8.31 -9.02 -0.52
C SER A 43 9.70 -9.67 -0.61
N LEU A 44 10.69 -8.96 -1.16
CA LEU A 44 12.06 -9.46 -1.21
C LEU A 44 12.69 -9.56 0.18
N ILE A 45 12.47 -8.57 1.03
CA ILE A 45 12.94 -8.57 2.42
C ILE A 45 12.28 -9.71 3.21
N ASP A 46 10.98 -9.88 3.10
CA ASP A 46 10.22 -10.94 3.76
C ASP A 46 10.72 -12.33 3.35
N GLY A 47 10.90 -12.54 2.04
CA GLY A 47 11.46 -13.77 1.52
C GLY A 47 12.85 -14.07 2.06
N ALA A 48 13.73 -13.05 2.13
CA ALA A 48 15.05 -13.19 2.69
C ALA A 48 15.01 -13.47 4.19
N VAL A 49 14.21 -12.72 4.97
CA VAL A 49 14.07 -12.89 6.42
C VAL A 49 13.57 -14.30 6.74
N VAL A 50 12.48 -14.75 6.09
CA VAL A 50 11.91 -16.09 6.33
C VAL A 50 12.89 -17.17 5.89
N GLY A 51 13.41 -17.10 4.67
CA GLY A 51 14.32 -18.13 4.15
C GLY A 51 15.60 -18.28 4.97
N ILE A 52 16.24 -17.16 5.33
CA ILE A 52 17.45 -17.16 6.17
C ILE A 52 17.11 -17.67 7.58
N SER A 53 16.01 -17.24 8.17
CA SER A 53 15.63 -17.66 9.51
C SER A 53 15.35 -19.17 9.57
N LEU A 54 14.61 -19.72 8.61
CA LEU A 54 14.36 -21.17 8.52
C LEU A 54 15.65 -21.98 8.36
N PHE A 55 16.60 -21.46 7.57
CA PHE A 55 17.89 -22.10 7.38
C PHE A 55 18.77 -22.05 8.64
N LEU A 56 18.91 -20.86 9.25
CA LEU A 56 19.82 -20.68 10.40
C LEU A 56 19.31 -21.34 11.68
N PHE A 57 18.02 -21.18 11.98
CA PHE A 57 17.47 -21.65 13.25
C PHE A 57 17.00 -23.12 13.20
N LEU A 58 16.41 -23.54 12.08
CA LEU A 58 15.86 -24.88 11.97
C LEU A 58 16.68 -25.78 11.05
N ARG A 59 17.59 -25.27 10.22
CA ARG A 59 18.26 -26.01 9.15
C ARG A 59 17.26 -26.81 8.30
N LEU A 60 16.11 -26.19 8.03
CA LEU A 60 15.04 -26.80 7.27
C LEU A 60 15.48 -26.98 5.83
N ASP A 61 15.28 -28.20 5.29
CA ASP A 61 15.46 -28.44 3.86
C ASP A 61 14.54 -27.56 3.04
N PHE A 62 14.98 -27.16 1.86
CA PHE A 62 14.23 -26.24 1.00
C PHE A 62 13.92 -24.85 1.60
N SER A 63 14.55 -24.46 2.72
CA SER A 63 14.36 -23.13 3.33
C SER A 63 14.55 -21.99 2.33
N PHE A 64 15.51 -22.13 1.43
CA PHE A 64 15.76 -21.14 0.37
C PHE A 64 14.62 -21.09 -0.65
N LEU A 65 14.05 -22.23 -1.01
CA LEU A 65 12.89 -22.33 -1.90
C LEU A 65 11.65 -21.71 -1.23
N ILE A 66 11.44 -21.98 0.07
CA ILE A 66 10.36 -21.37 0.84
C ILE A 66 10.53 -19.86 0.89
N GLY A 67 11.74 -19.36 1.16
CA GLY A 67 12.04 -17.93 1.14
C GLY A 67 11.77 -17.28 -0.23
N LEU A 68 12.14 -17.96 -1.32
CA LEU A 68 11.84 -17.51 -2.68
C LEU A 68 10.32 -17.47 -2.95
N MET A 69 9.60 -18.50 -2.52
CA MET A 69 8.13 -18.53 -2.62
C MET A 69 7.49 -17.38 -1.82
N VAL A 70 7.96 -17.14 -0.60
CA VAL A 70 7.52 -15.98 0.21
C VAL A 70 7.78 -14.68 -0.57
N GLY A 71 9.00 -14.48 -1.10
CA GLY A 71 9.36 -13.30 -1.87
C GLY A 71 8.47 -13.07 -3.11
N ILE A 72 7.99 -14.13 -3.76
CA ILE A 72 7.09 -14.00 -4.90
C ILE A 72 5.63 -13.81 -4.47
N LEU A 73 5.15 -14.61 -3.52
CA LEU A 73 3.75 -14.60 -3.12
C LEU A 73 3.39 -13.41 -2.21
N CYS A 74 4.34 -12.85 -1.46
CA CYS A 74 4.13 -11.62 -0.68
C CYS A 74 3.95 -10.37 -1.54
N LEU A 75 4.06 -10.45 -2.88
CA LEU A 75 3.53 -9.41 -3.76
C LEU A 75 2.03 -9.17 -3.55
N ILE A 76 1.32 -10.19 -3.04
CA ILE A 76 -0.06 -10.06 -2.58
C ILE A 76 -0.03 -9.95 -1.05
N PRO A 77 -0.35 -8.76 -0.49
CA PRO A 77 -0.29 -8.55 0.96
C PRO A 77 -1.13 -9.57 1.74
N TYR A 78 -0.63 -10.00 2.88
CA TYR A 78 -1.24 -10.99 3.80
C TYR A 78 -1.36 -12.41 3.25
N LEU A 79 -1.67 -12.61 1.97
CA LEU A 79 -1.94 -13.91 1.37
C LEU A 79 -0.63 -14.70 1.16
N GLY A 80 0.45 -14.03 0.79
CA GLY A 80 1.73 -14.67 0.50
C GLY A 80 2.29 -15.44 1.67
N MET A 81 2.38 -14.81 2.84
CA MET A 81 2.86 -15.48 4.05
C MET A 81 1.97 -16.65 4.49
N ALA A 82 0.64 -16.46 4.46
CA ALA A 82 -0.31 -17.51 4.84
C ALA A 82 -0.21 -18.75 3.94
N LEU A 83 -0.06 -18.55 2.63
CA LEU A 83 0.09 -19.65 1.66
C LEU A 83 1.43 -20.37 1.81
N CYS A 84 2.53 -19.66 2.07
CA CYS A 84 3.85 -20.26 2.22
C CYS A 84 4.04 -21.00 3.56
N LEU A 85 3.26 -20.66 4.57
CA LEU A 85 3.29 -21.31 5.86
C LEU A 85 2.92 -22.81 5.75
N ILE A 86 1.95 -23.14 4.89
CA ILE A 86 1.48 -24.53 4.72
C ILE A 86 2.61 -25.46 4.24
N PRO A 87 3.29 -25.20 3.11
CA PRO A 87 4.39 -26.05 2.67
C PRO A 87 5.57 -26.04 3.65
N ALA A 88 5.86 -24.93 4.33
CA ALA A 88 6.91 -24.87 5.31
C ALA A 88 6.67 -25.82 6.50
N ILE A 89 5.43 -25.86 7.02
CA ILE A 89 5.02 -26.79 8.07
C ILE A 89 5.11 -28.25 7.59
N LEU A 90 4.63 -28.53 6.39
CA LEU A 90 4.65 -29.90 5.83
C LEU A 90 6.08 -30.40 5.66
N ILE A 91 7.00 -29.56 5.20
CA ILE A 91 8.42 -29.91 5.08
C ILE A 91 9.03 -30.15 6.46
N ALA A 92 8.73 -29.33 7.46
CA ALA A 92 9.23 -29.50 8.81
C ALA A 92 8.76 -30.84 9.43
N ILE A 93 7.49 -31.20 9.25
CA ILE A 93 6.97 -32.49 9.70
C ILE A 93 7.65 -33.65 8.97
N ALA A 94 7.80 -33.55 7.66
CA ALA A 94 8.42 -34.60 6.84
C ALA A 94 9.90 -34.81 7.17
N GLN A 95 10.62 -33.72 7.47
CA GLN A 95 12.06 -33.78 7.73
C GLN A 95 12.39 -34.26 9.15
N TYR A 96 11.64 -33.81 10.16
CA TYR A 96 11.99 -34.05 11.56
C TYR A 96 11.10 -35.07 12.22
N GLY A 97 9.88 -35.31 11.73
CA GLY A 97 8.96 -36.32 12.31
C GLY A 97 8.45 -35.98 13.71
N ASP A 98 8.62 -34.73 14.16
CA ASP A 98 8.21 -34.24 15.47
C ASP A 98 7.22 -33.08 15.35
N VAL A 99 6.71 -32.61 16.48
CA VAL A 99 5.78 -31.48 16.56
C VAL A 99 6.50 -30.16 16.85
N MET A 100 7.73 -30.24 17.37
CA MET A 100 8.45 -29.05 17.85
C MET A 100 8.93 -28.17 16.68
N HIS A 101 9.47 -28.77 15.62
CA HIS A 101 9.95 -28.02 14.46
C HIS A 101 8.82 -27.28 13.70
N PRO A 102 7.66 -27.88 13.44
CA PRO A 102 6.50 -27.12 12.93
C PRO A 102 6.07 -25.95 13.81
N VAL A 103 6.13 -26.09 15.14
CA VAL A 103 5.84 -24.98 16.06
C VAL A 103 6.85 -23.86 15.89
N TRP A 104 8.14 -24.16 15.75
CA TRP A 104 9.16 -23.16 15.48
C TRP A 104 8.99 -22.49 14.12
N VAL A 105 8.55 -23.22 13.08
CA VAL A 105 8.16 -22.62 11.77
C VAL A 105 7.06 -21.59 11.97
N LEU A 106 6.01 -21.92 12.73
CA LEU A 106 4.94 -20.98 13.06
C LEU A 106 5.46 -19.73 13.77
N VAL A 107 6.36 -19.91 14.74
CA VAL A 107 6.96 -18.77 15.47
C VAL A 107 7.77 -17.88 14.54
N ILE A 108 8.59 -18.45 13.64
CA ILE A 108 9.39 -17.69 12.68
C ILE A 108 8.47 -16.89 11.74
N PHE A 109 7.44 -17.50 11.19
CA PHE A 109 6.49 -16.81 10.32
C PHE A 109 5.72 -15.72 11.07
N ALA A 110 5.28 -15.98 12.31
CA ALA A 110 4.62 -14.97 13.13
C ALA A 110 5.53 -13.78 13.44
N LEU A 111 6.81 -14.03 13.79
CA LEU A 111 7.79 -12.97 14.02
C LEU A 111 8.06 -12.18 12.74
N ALA A 112 8.28 -12.85 11.60
CA ALA A 112 8.50 -12.19 10.32
C ALA A 112 7.29 -11.31 9.93
N HIS A 113 6.07 -11.84 10.08
CA HIS A 113 4.85 -11.09 9.81
C HIS A 113 4.68 -9.86 10.70
N ASN A 114 4.99 -9.97 12.01
CA ASN A 114 4.96 -8.82 12.92
C ASN A 114 6.05 -7.80 12.57
N LEU A 115 7.25 -8.26 12.21
CA LEU A 115 8.35 -7.40 11.77
C LEU A 115 7.98 -6.62 10.51
N ASP A 116 7.34 -7.28 9.55
CA ASP A 116 6.81 -6.63 8.36
C ASP A 116 5.78 -5.55 8.73
N GLY A 117 4.73 -5.92 9.47
CA GLY A 117 3.63 -5.00 9.79
C GLY A 117 4.03 -3.79 10.63
N ILE A 118 5.01 -3.95 11.55
CA ILE A 118 5.42 -2.88 12.47
C ILE A 118 6.56 -2.03 11.91
N PHE A 119 7.51 -2.63 11.20
CA PHE A 119 8.76 -1.96 10.81
C PHE A 119 8.97 -1.84 9.30
N ILE A 120 8.77 -2.93 8.54
CA ILE A 120 9.15 -2.97 7.13
C ILE A 120 8.14 -2.22 6.27
N SER A 121 6.89 -2.64 6.32
CA SER A 121 5.80 -2.05 5.53
C SER A 121 5.61 -0.55 5.79
N PRO A 122 5.59 -0.03 7.05
CA PRO A 122 5.47 1.40 7.30
C PRO A 122 6.65 2.22 6.80
N LYS A 123 7.88 1.67 6.84
CA LYS A 123 9.08 2.36 6.35
C LYS A 123 9.21 2.36 4.84
N VAL A 124 8.77 1.30 4.18
CA VAL A 124 8.96 1.08 2.73
C VAL A 124 7.79 1.61 1.92
N ILE A 125 6.58 1.25 2.30
CA ILE A 125 5.34 1.65 1.61
C ILE A 125 4.84 2.99 2.17
N GLY A 126 5.09 3.23 3.48
CA GLY A 126 4.62 4.41 4.19
C GLY A 126 3.09 4.44 4.31
N GLU A 127 2.56 5.62 4.67
CA GLU A 127 1.12 5.86 4.73
C GLU A 127 0.48 6.07 3.34
N SER A 128 1.24 5.75 2.27
CA SER A 128 0.90 6.11 0.89
C SER A 128 -0.48 5.62 0.45
N VAL A 129 -0.96 4.51 0.99
CA VAL A 129 -2.27 3.95 0.61
C VAL A 129 -3.35 4.25 1.66
N GLY A 130 -2.97 4.41 2.93
CA GLY A 130 -3.89 4.74 4.04
C GLY A 130 -5.13 3.83 4.11
N LEU A 131 -5.02 2.57 3.67
CA LEU A 131 -6.10 1.59 3.72
C LEU A 131 -6.01 0.81 5.02
N HIS A 132 -7.17 0.61 5.67
CA HIS A 132 -7.25 -0.26 6.83
C HIS A 132 -6.93 -1.72 6.41
N PRO A 133 -6.21 -2.52 7.22
CA PRO A 133 -5.85 -3.90 6.88
C PRO A 133 -7.03 -4.76 6.42
N MET A 134 -8.18 -4.63 7.07
CA MET A 134 -9.40 -5.35 6.68
C MET A 134 -9.88 -4.97 5.26
N THR A 135 -9.72 -3.69 4.87
CA THR A 135 -10.08 -3.25 3.52
C THR A 135 -9.17 -3.89 2.48
N VAL A 136 -7.87 -4.05 2.80
CA VAL A 136 -6.93 -4.73 1.90
C VAL A 136 -7.31 -6.20 1.72
N ILE A 137 -7.61 -6.91 2.80
CA ILE A 137 -8.03 -8.32 2.74
C ILE A 137 -9.31 -8.46 1.90
N ILE A 138 -10.34 -7.68 2.20
CA ILE A 138 -11.60 -7.71 1.46
C ILE A 138 -11.38 -7.39 -0.02
N SER A 139 -10.53 -6.39 -0.32
CA SER A 139 -10.25 -6.01 -1.70
C SER A 139 -9.54 -7.12 -2.46
N VAL A 140 -8.59 -7.83 -1.84
CA VAL A 140 -7.91 -8.96 -2.47
C VAL A 140 -8.93 -10.03 -2.88
N PHE A 141 -9.85 -10.42 -1.98
CA PHE A 141 -10.90 -11.38 -2.31
C PHE A 141 -11.83 -10.87 -3.41
N ALA A 142 -12.32 -9.62 -3.27
CA ALA A 142 -13.25 -9.05 -4.24
C ALA A 142 -12.65 -8.96 -5.64
N TRP A 143 -11.44 -8.40 -5.77
CA TRP A 143 -10.78 -8.25 -7.06
C TRP A 143 -10.32 -9.57 -7.67
N THR A 144 -9.97 -10.57 -6.83
CA THR A 144 -9.67 -11.94 -7.29
C THR A 144 -10.87 -12.56 -7.98
N ILE A 145 -12.08 -12.32 -7.46
CA ILE A 145 -13.33 -12.83 -8.06
C ILE A 145 -13.68 -12.04 -9.33
N ILE A 146 -13.56 -10.71 -9.30
CA ILE A 146 -13.98 -9.82 -10.39
C ILE A 146 -13.08 -9.94 -11.63
N LEU A 147 -11.75 -9.87 -11.42
CA LEU A 147 -10.76 -9.90 -12.51
C LEU A 147 -10.26 -11.32 -12.82
N GLY A 148 -10.56 -12.28 -11.95
CA GLY A 148 -10.14 -13.67 -12.07
C GLY A 148 -8.69 -13.90 -11.60
N GLY A 149 -8.52 -14.81 -10.62
CA GLY A 149 -7.25 -15.39 -10.22
C GLY A 149 -6.18 -14.41 -9.69
N LEU A 150 -4.93 -14.76 -9.94
CA LEU A 150 -3.74 -14.11 -9.38
C LEU A 150 -3.60 -12.63 -9.78
N LEU A 151 -4.00 -12.27 -11.02
CA LEU A 151 -3.94 -10.89 -11.50
C LEU A 151 -4.89 -9.97 -10.71
N GLY A 152 -6.09 -10.46 -10.38
CA GLY A 152 -7.02 -9.71 -9.54
C GLY A 152 -6.48 -9.45 -8.14
N ALA A 153 -5.87 -10.48 -7.53
CA ALA A 153 -5.25 -10.37 -6.23
C ALA A 153 -4.06 -9.37 -6.21
N LEU A 154 -3.21 -9.41 -7.23
CA LEU A 154 -2.05 -8.52 -7.35
C LEU A 154 -2.47 -7.05 -7.54
N LEU A 155 -3.51 -6.81 -8.33
CA LEU A 155 -4.01 -5.46 -8.62
C LEU A 155 -5.02 -4.95 -7.58
N ALA A 156 -5.40 -5.76 -6.61
CA ALA A 156 -6.44 -5.43 -5.64
C ALA A 156 -6.17 -4.15 -4.86
N VAL A 157 -4.98 -4.01 -4.31
CA VAL A 157 -4.60 -2.82 -3.52
C VAL A 157 -4.52 -1.57 -4.39
N PRO A 158 -3.83 -1.57 -5.55
CA PRO A 158 -3.81 -0.44 -6.47
C PRO A 158 -5.20 0.00 -6.93
N LEU A 159 -6.06 -0.93 -7.30
CA LEU A 159 -7.41 -0.61 -7.76
C LEU A 159 -8.27 -0.02 -6.64
N THR A 160 -8.19 -0.60 -5.44
CA THR A 160 -8.91 -0.08 -4.27
C THR A 160 -8.40 1.30 -3.85
N ALA A 161 -7.08 1.52 -3.90
CA ALA A 161 -6.50 2.82 -3.64
C ALA A 161 -6.97 3.87 -4.67
N THR A 162 -7.03 3.51 -5.93
CA THR A 162 -7.57 4.36 -7.00
C THR A 162 -9.02 4.74 -6.74
N ILE A 163 -9.86 3.76 -6.38
CA ILE A 163 -11.26 4.02 -6.01
C ILE A 163 -11.33 4.96 -4.80
N LYS A 164 -10.51 4.74 -3.77
CA LYS A 164 -10.46 5.60 -2.59
C LYS A 164 -10.09 7.04 -2.95
N VAL A 165 -9.08 7.26 -3.80
CA VAL A 165 -8.66 8.60 -4.26
C VAL A 165 -9.82 9.28 -5.00
N VAL A 166 -10.47 8.58 -5.92
CA VAL A 166 -11.62 9.09 -6.68
C VAL A 166 -12.78 9.44 -5.74
N LEU A 167 -13.16 8.51 -4.84
CA LEU A 167 -14.25 8.76 -3.87
C LEU A 167 -13.93 9.92 -2.95
N ARG A 168 -12.70 10.00 -2.43
CA ARG A 168 -12.28 11.10 -1.57
C ARG A 168 -12.45 12.43 -2.29
N ARG A 169 -11.98 12.54 -3.52
CA ARG A 169 -12.02 13.77 -4.30
C ARG A 169 -13.44 14.20 -4.66
N TYR A 170 -14.33 13.26 -4.99
CA TYR A 170 -15.70 13.58 -5.40
C TYR A 170 -16.67 13.75 -4.23
N PHE A 171 -16.45 13.05 -3.11
CA PHE A 171 -17.40 13.04 -1.99
C PHE A 171 -16.91 13.80 -0.74
N TRP A 172 -15.58 13.84 -0.50
CA TRP A 172 -15.04 14.41 0.73
C TRP A 172 -14.37 15.77 0.52
N ASP A 173 -13.53 15.88 -0.49
CA ASP A 173 -12.83 17.11 -0.84
C ASP A 173 -13.64 17.93 -1.86
N ARG A 174 -14.89 18.31 -1.52
CA ARG A 174 -15.56 19.36 -2.28
C ARG A 174 -14.77 20.64 -2.05
N PRO A 175 -14.17 21.27 -3.06
CA PRO A 175 -13.52 22.53 -2.86
C PRO A 175 -14.54 23.50 -2.30
N VAL A 176 -14.23 24.09 -1.13
CA VAL A 176 -15.03 25.19 -0.60
C VAL A 176 -15.12 26.25 -1.68
N PRO A 177 -16.31 26.69 -2.09
CA PRO A 177 -16.47 27.62 -3.20
C PRO A 177 -15.56 28.82 -2.98
N GLN A 178 -14.82 29.20 -4.02
CA GLN A 178 -13.86 30.33 -3.98
C GLN A 178 -14.39 31.63 -3.34
N PRO A 179 -15.70 32.01 -3.49
CA PRO A 179 -16.26 33.17 -2.84
C PRO A 179 -16.15 33.14 -1.29
N VAL A 180 -16.31 31.95 -0.69
CA VAL A 180 -16.19 31.81 0.79
C VAL A 180 -14.75 32.02 1.27
N GLN A 181 -13.76 31.50 0.52
CA GLN A 181 -12.35 31.72 0.87
C GLN A 181 -11.90 33.17 0.69
N GLN A 182 -12.45 33.88 -0.29
CA GLN A 182 -12.20 35.32 -0.47
C GLN A 182 -12.82 36.13 0.65
N THR A 183 -14.05 35.80 1.07
CA THR A 183 -14.71 36.50 2.17
C THR A 183 -13.95 36.31 3.49
N LEU A 184 -13.51 35.10 3.81
CA LEU A 184 -12.70 34.82 5.01
C LEU A 184 -11.37 35.57 5.00
N LYS A 185 -10.68 35.64 3.85
CA LYS A 185 -9.43 36.43 3.72
C LYS A 185 -9.66 37.94 3.84
N ILE A 186 -10.80 38.43 3.39
CA ILE A 186 -11.17 39.85 3.53
C ILE A 186 -11.47 40.17 4.99
N GLU A 187 -12.24 39.33 5.67
CA GLU A 187 -12.54 39.48 7.11
C GLU A 187 -11.27 39.47 7.95
N GLU A 188 -10.36 38.50 7.72
CA GLU A 188 -9.08 38.42 8.44
C GLU A 188 -8.19 39.66 8.16
N SER A 189 -8.23 40.20 6.94
CA SER A 189 -7.48 41.40 6.58
C SER A 189 -8.05 42.68 7.20
N ILE A 190 -9.37 42.75 7.37
CA ILE A 190 -10.07 43.84 8.05
C ILE A 190 -9.78 43.82 9.55
N GLU A 191 -9.89 42.63 10.17
CA GLU A 191 -9.60 42.45 11.59
C GLU A 191 -8.16 42.84 11.93
N LYS A 192 -7.17 42.39 11.14
CA LYS A 192 -5.77 42.81 11.30
C LYS A 192 -5.57 44.32 11.17
N LYS A 193 -6.27 45.01 10.27
CA LYS A 193 -6.23 46.46 10.12
C LYS A 193 -6.88 47.18 11.28
N THR A 194 -7.99 46.69 11.79
CA THR A 194 -8.69 47.28 12.92
C THR A 194 -7.85 47.22 14.20
N VAL A 195 -7.25 46.07 14.47
CA VAL A 195 -6.33 45.87 15.61
C VAL A 195 -5.09 46.78 15.49
N ALA A 196 -4.58 47.00 14.29
CA ALA A 196 -3.42 47.89 14.07
C ALA A 196 -3.74 49.40 14.24
N VAL A 197 -5.02 49.77 14.17
CA VAL A 197 -5.47 51.18 14.35
C VAL A 197 -5.80 51.47 15.81
N GLU A 198 -6.16 50.42 16.61
CA GLU A 198 -6.51 50.58 18.03
C GLU A 198 -5.32 50.54 19.00
N LEU A 199 -4.08 50.39 18.51
CA LEU A 199 -2.85 50.54 19.31
C LEU A 199 -2.26 51.95 19.12
N PRO A 200 -2.68 52.95 19.90
CA PRO A 200 -1.98 54.25 19.93
C PRO A 200 -0.67 54.07 20.73
N LEU A 201 0.39 54.67 20.23
CA LEU A 201 1.70 54.87 20.89
C LEU A 201 1.54 55.53 22.28
#